data_633ed59baef7920bbd28d2b5644cecbe
#
_entry.id   633ed59baef7920bbd28d2b5644cecbe
#
_cell.length_a   1.000
_cell.length_b   1.000
_cell.length_c   1.000
_cell.angle_alpha   90.00
_cell.angle_beta   90.00
_cell.angle_gamma   90.00
#
_symmetry.space_group_name_H-M   'P 1'
#
loop_
_entity.id
_entity.type
_entity.pdbx_description
1 polymer ?
#
loop_
_entity_poly.entity_id
_entity_poly.type
_entity_poly.pdbx_seq_one_letter_code
_entity_poly.pdbx_strand_id
1 'polypeptide(L)'
;MTRAHDASRRRFLKVFGTATGALVVGLPAMAWTPDELLGQNLITLNPYLRIEADGTTVIGARDPEVGQGIRTAEARIIAEELDADWNKVVVAPLDLGVTDVGGDPHWTFGHQMASGSTSVPAAWNDLRTVGAAARELLVRAAAARWKVNVASLRTLRGTVIASDGRKLGYGELVEAAAKLKPPTNPPAPKPASQYTLVGQDAGDVDAHDIVTGRQHFAIDEWYGDVLVAVIARCPFPGGTLARLDDAAALKLDGVKKVMTIPPPGPALALGTQQLAAGVAVLARDTWTALQGIAKLDIRWNPGANAAQGDDALAQAAATALQGEPAKAVRTDGDFAGTAKRARHRFQAEYHIATVAHSDLEPPNALVKVDSQRAVIVAPVQNPRATFDTVQRLTGLAPDKIEIKLPRAGGGFGRFLETDYVAEAVMLAKAAGKPIKLMWTRADAFARDTFRPFSVHRLEACADRKNKLTGWTHRIASTSRLAGREPRARWWLSEMHPDDLPAGLIDNLQYAWFALDSTLPRGSYRASSHAVNAFATECFIDEVAHGLKQDALKLRLALLGEPRKLSYRGHGGPVLDTGRLSWVLQLAADAIGWSKPHPHGHGFGLACHFTFGGYVAHAVEMSMEGARLVIHNVV
;
A
#
# COMPACT_ATOMS: atom_id res chain seq x y z
N MET A 1 -25.96 -6.04 -4.12
CA MET A 1 -24.99 -6.29 -5.21
C MET A 1 -24.28 -7.62 -4.97
N THR A 2 -24.97 -8.74 -5.16
CA THR A 2 -24.52 -10.09 -4.76
C THR A 2 -24.72 -11.15 -5.86
N ARG A 3 -24.59 -10.77 -7.13
CA ARG A 3 -24.70 -11.74 -8.26
C ARG A 3 -23.61 -11.66 -9.32
N ALA A 4 -22.57 -10.83 -9.16
CA ALA A 4 -21.48 -10.74 -10.13
C ALA A 4 -20.24 -11.58 -9.79
N HIS A 5 -20.19 -12.24 -8.62
CA HIS A 5 -18.99 -12.99 -8.17
C HIS A 5 -18.92 -14.45 -8.62
N ASP A 6 -19.98 -15.01 -9.18
CA ASP A 6 -20.03 -16.46 -9.47
C ASP A 6 -19.57 -16.86 -10.88
N ALA A 7 -19.50 -15.91 -11.82
CA ALA A 7 -19.06 -16.19 -13.20
C ALA A 7 -17.52 -16.18 -13.36
N SER A 8 -16.77 -15.60 -12.42
CA SER A 8 -15.29 -15.55 -12.48
C SER A 8 -14.61 -16.82 -11.94
N ARG A 9 -15.33 -17.65 -11.19
CA ARG A 9 -14.81 -18.88 -10.54
C ARG A 9 -14.54 -20.05 -11.49
N ARG A 10 -14.90 -19.97 -12.77
CA ARG A 10 -14.63 -21.00 -13.78
C ARG A 10 -13.43 -20.66 -14.67
N ARG A 11 -12.45 -19.92 -14.18
CA ARG A 11 -11.19 -19.73 -14.92
C ARG A 11 -10.36 -20.99 -14.73
N PHE A 12 -10.28 -21.77 -15.82
CA PHE A 12 -9.53 -23.02 -15.86
C PHE A 12 -8.05 -22.77 -15.62
N LEU A 13 -7.48 -23.45 -14.61
CA LEU A 13 -6.05 -23.61 -14.48
C LEU A 13 -5.51 -24.27 -15.77
N LYS A 14 -4.51 -23.66 -16.39
CA LYS A 14 -3.75 -24.30 -17.46
C LYS A 14 -2.47 -24.89 -16.89
N VAL A 15 -2.18 -26.10 -17.31
CA VAL A 15 -0.95 -26.83 -16.98
C VAL A 15 -0.27 -27.18 -18.28
N PHE A 16 1.02 -26.92 -18.38
CA PHE A 16 1.83 -27.30 -19.54
C PHE A 16 3.27 -27.56 -19.14
N GLY A 17 3.94 -28.40 -19.91
CA GLY A 17 5.38 -28.61 -19.85
C GLY A 17 6.10 -27.59 -20.73
N THR A 18 7.25 -27.12 -20.30
CA THR A 18 8.16 -26.32 -21.13
C THR A 18 9.11 -27.24 -21.92
N ALA A 19 9.75 -26.70 -22.96
CA ALA A 19 10.82 -27.40 -23.67
C ALA A 19 12.01 -27.78 -22.76
N THR A 20 12.16 -27.14 -21.62
CA THR A 20 13.16 -27.39 -20.59
C THR A 20 12.72 -28.42 -19.53
N GLY A 21 11.52 -29.01 -19.66
CA GLY A 21 11.01 -30.04 -18.76
C GLY A 21 10.43 -29.55 -17.45
N ALA A 22 10.01 -28.28 -17.34
CA ALA A 22 9.39 -27.75 -16.14
C ALA A 22 7.86 -27.94 -16.14
N LEU A 23 7.26 -28.13 -14.96
CA LEU A 23 5.82 -28.07 -14.73
C LEU A 23 5.40 -26.62 -14.50
N VAL A 24 4.45 -26.14 -15.29
CA VAL A 24 3.89 -24.78 -15.19
C VAL A 24 2.41 -24.84 -14.84
N VAL A 25 2.02 -24.14 -13.80
CA VAL A 25 0.63 -24.04 -13.33
C VAL A 25 0.22 -22.60 -13.25
N GLY A 26 -0.80 -22.21 -14.02
CA GLY A 26 -1.27 -20.82 -14.06
C GLY A 26 -2.53 -20.63 -14.88
N LEU A 27 -2.98 -19.39 -14.97
CA LEU A 27 -4.05 -18.99 -15.86
C LEU A 27 -3.52 -18.87 -17.32
N PRO A 28 -4.38 -19.00 -18.34
CA PRO A 28 -3.93 -18.91 -19.73
C PRO A 28 -3.34 -17.52 -20.02
N ALA A 29 -2.06 -17.48 -20.33
CA ALA A 29 -1.38 -16.31 -20.83
C ALA A 29 -0.65 -16.62 -22.13
N MET A 30 -0.47 -15.61 -22.97
CA MET A 30 0.21 -15.71 -24.26
C MET A 30 1.69 -16.09 -24.09
N ALA A 31 2.28 -16.65 -25.13
CA ALA A 31 3.66 -17.10 -25.14
C ALA A 31 4.63 -15.98 -24.73
N TRP A 32 5.49 -16.30 -23.77
CA TRP A 32 6.56 -15.43 -23.32
C TRP A 32 7.66 -15.35 -24.40
N THR A 33 8.01 -14.14 -24.81
CA THR A 33 9.26 -13.87 -25.52
C THR A 33 10.18 -13.13 -24.56
N PRO A 34 11.46 -13.58 -24.40
CA PRO A 34 12.42 -12.85 -23.59
C PRO A 34 12.56 -11.42 -24.13
N ASP A 35 12.37 -10.43 -23.27
CA ASP A 35 12.54 -9.03 -23.68
C ASP A 35 14.03 -8.66 -23.57
N GLU A 36 14.68 -8.50 -24.71
CA GLU A 36 16.09 -8.07 -24.82
C GLU A 36 16.27 -6.59 -24.41
N LEU A 37 15.21 -5.90 -24.00
CA LEU A 37 15.16 -4.44 -23.93
C LEU A 37 15.38 -3.84 -22.56
N LEU A 38 15.35 -4.59 -21.47
CA LEU A 38 15.52 -4.04 -20.12
C LEU A 38 16.47 -4.94 -19.33
N GLY A 39 17.35 -4.31 -18.57
CA GLY A 39 18.45 -4.92 -17.85
C GLY A 39 18.14 -6.33 -17.33
N GLN A 40 19.09 -7.22 -17.45
CA GLN A 40 18.98 -8.68 -17.26
C GLN A 40 18.46 -9.14 -15.87
N ASN A 41 18.11 -8.19 -14.98
CA ASN A 41 17.84 -8.46 -13.57
C ASN A 41 16.35 -8.58 -13.21
N LEU A 42 15.43 -8.18 -14.10
CA LEU A 42 13.99 -8.23 -13.83
C LEU A 42 13.33 -9.36 -14.63
N ILE A 43 13.41 -10.56 -14.09
CA ILE A 43 12.67 -11.71 -14.62
C ILE A 43 11.25 -11.66 -14.02
N THR A 44 10.23 -11.40 -14.84
CA THR A 44 8.82 -11.53 -14.46
C THR A 44 8.33 -12.94 -14.76
N LEU A 45 7.46 -13.47 -13.89
CA LEU A 45 6.85 -14.78 -14.09
C LEU A 45 5.41 -14.60 -14.59
N ASN A 46 5.07 -15.24 -15.68
CA ASN A 46 3.72 -15.22 -16.23
C ASN A 46 2.74 -16.18 -15.52
N PRO A 47 3.11 -17.41 -15.17
CA PRO A 47 2.29 -18.28 -14.32
C PRO A 47 2.56 -18.01 -12.83
N TYR A 48 1.57 -18.31 -11.97
CA TYR A 48 1.76 -18.24 -10.52
C TYR A 48 2.84 -19.19 -9.99
N LEU A 49 3.09 -20.30 -10.68
CA LEU A 49 3.97 -21.35 -10.19
C LEU A 49 4.67 -22.06 -11.36
N ARG A 50 5.98 -22.24 -11.22
CA ARG A 50 6.81 -23.07 -12.08
C ARG A 50 7.72 -23.94 -11.21
N ILE A 51 7.76 -25.25 -11.48
CA ILE A 51 8.65 -26.20 -10.80
C ILE A 51 9.63 -26.72 -11.83
N GLU A 52 10.91 -26.59 -11.55
CA GLU A 52 12.00 -27.02 -12.41
C GLU A 52 12.38 -28.50 -12.16
N ALA A 53 13.13 -29.09 -13.10
CA ALA A 53 13.59 -30.49 -13.01
C ALA A 53 14.53 -30.75 -11.82
N ASP A 54 15.23 -29.73 -11.32
CA ASP A 54 16.09 -29.84 -10.12
C ASP A 54 15.30 -29.68 -8.81
N GLY A 55 13.98 -29.44 -8.89
CA GLY A 55 13.08 -29.23 -7.77
C GLY A 55 12.97 -27.78 -7.31
N THR A 56 13.68 -26.83 -7.94
CA THR A 56 13.50 -25.41 -7.70
C THR A 56 12.06 -25.01 -8.00
N THR A 57 11.44 -24.31 -7.06
CA THR A 57 10.04 -23.88 -7.15
C THR A 57 9.99 -22.37 -7.29
N VAL A 58 9.70 -21.88 -8.49
CA VAL A 58 9.57 -20.44 -8.76
C VAL A 58 8.13 -20.02 -8.59
N ILE A 59 7.89 -19.07 -7.70
CA ILE A 59 6.55 -18.55 -7.35
C ILE A 59 6.44 -17.10 -7.78
N GLY A 60 5.39 -16.78 -8.54
CA GLY A 60 5.04 -15.42 -8.94
C GLY A 60 4.28 -14.69 -7.84
N ALA A 61 4.89 -13.67 -7.23
CA ALA A 61 4.21 -12.76 -6.32
C ALA A 61 3.36 -11.78 -7.12
N ARG A 62 2.06 -11.70 -6.78
CA ARG A 62 1.08 -10.98 -7.56
C ARG A 62 1.12 -9.47 -7.32
N ASP A 63 1.18 -9.07 -6.06
CA ASP A 63 1.00 -7.68 -5.68
C ASP A 63 2.34 -6.92 -5.54
N PRO A 64 2.35 -5.60 -5.75
CA PRO A 64 3.58 -4.80 -5.66
C PRO A 64 4.23 -4.88 -4.27
N GLU A 65 5.54 -5.05 -4.23
CA GLU A 65 6.35 -5.04 -3.01
C GLU A 65 6.91 -3.63 -2.75
N VAL A 66 6.52 -3.06 -1.60
CA VAL A 66 6.95 -1.73 -1.16
C VAL A 66 7.57 -1.75 0.25
N GLY A 67 8.09 -2.91 0.65
CA GLY A 67 8.67 -3.14 1.97
C GLY A 67 7.71 -3.69 3.01
N GLN A 68 6.49 -4.10 2.60
CA GLN A 68 5.47 -4.67 3.49
C GLN A 68 5.54 -6.21 3.59
N GLY A 69 6.42 -6.87 2.80
CA GLY A 69 6.64 -8.32 2.85
C GLY A 69 5.62 -9.16 2.08
N ILE A 70 4.89 -8.57 1.13
CA ILE A 70 3.86 -9.28 0.37
C ILE A 70 4.44 -10.41 -0.49
N ARG A 71 5.63 -10.23 -1.05
CA ARG A 71 6.31 -11.28 -1.83
C ARG A 71 6.52 -12.54 -1.01
N THR A 72 7.00 -12.38 0.22
CA THR A 72 7.16 -13.50 1.16
C THR A 72 5.82 -14.12 1.53
N ALA A 73 4.81 -13.29 1.83
CA ALA A 73 3.49 -13.76 2.27
C ALA A 73 2.77 -14.55 1.17
N GLU A 74 2.70 -14.05 -0.05
CA GLU A 74 2.04 -14.73 -1.18
C GLU A 74 2.75 -16.02 -1.57
N ALA A 75 4.09 -16.00 -1.60
CA ALA A 75 4.87 -17.20 -1.88
C ALA A 75 4.66 -18.29 -0.83
N ARG A 76 4.56 -17.93 0.46
CA ARG A 76 4.30 -18.89 1.53
C ARG A 76 2.92 -19.54 1.43
N ILE A 77 1.90 -18.81 0.97
CA ILE A 77 0.55 -19.35 0.78
C ILE A 77 0.56 -20.47 -0.29
N ILE A 78 1.22 -20.24 -1.42
CA ILE A 78 1.36 -21.26 -2.47
C ILE A 78 2.23 -22.43 -1.98
N ALA A 79 3.39 -22.13 -1.37
CA ALA A 79 4.33 -23.13 -0.88
C ALA A 79 3.73 -24.02 0.22
N GLU A 80 2.88 -23.48 1.09
CA GLU A 80 2.12 -24.23 2.11
C GLU A 80 1.23 -25.28 1.46
N GLU A 81 0.38 -24.89 0.53
CA GLU A 81 -0.55 -25.82 -0.11
C GLU A 81 0.15 -26.83 -1.03
N LEU A 82 1.31 -26.46 -1.57
CA LEU A 82 2.15 -27.32 -2.40
C LEU A 82 2.97 -28.31 -1.56
N ASP A 83 3.18 -28.10 -0.27
CA ASP A 83 4.22 -28.77 0.54
C ASP A 83 5.64 -28.59 -0.04
N ALA A 84 5.95 -27.39 -0.52
CA ALA A 84 7.23 -27.09 -1.13
C ALA A 84 8.38 -27.17 -0.10
N ASP A 85 9.59 -27.47 -0.58
CA ASP A 85 10.80 -27.20 0.20
C ASP A 85 11.09 -25.71 0.15
N TRP A 86 10.82 -24.99 1.26
CA TRP A 86 11.01 -23.55 1.33
C TRP A 86 12.43 -23.10 0.98
N ASN A 87 13.44 -23.92 1.23
CA ASN A 87 14.83 -23.62 0.87
C ASN A 87 15.10 -23.67 -0.65
N LYS A 88 14.17 -24.21 -1.44
CA LYS A 88 14.21 -24.26 -2.90
C LYS A 88 13.19 -23.34 -3.56
N VAL A 89 12.55 -22.46 -2.78
CA VAL A 89 11.60 -21.46 -3.31
C VAL A 89 12.35 -20.22 -3.76
N VAL A 90 12.06 -19.81 -4.99
CA VAL A 90 12.50 -18.53 -5.58
C VAL A 90 11.24 -17.70 -5.86
N VAL A 91 11.23 -16.44 -5.43
CA VAL A 91 10.09 -15.54 -5.64
C VAL A 91 10.42 -14.53 -6.74
N ALA A 92 9.58 -14.48 -7.77
CA ALA A 92 9.67 -13.51 -8.85
C ALA A 92 8.41 -12.61 -8.87
N PRO A 93 8.47 -11.37 -9.36
CA PRO A 93 7.26 -10.60 -9.62
C PRO A 93 6.42 -11.28 -10.70
N LEU A 94 5.09 -11.29 -10.50
CA LEU A 94 4.15 -11.75 -11.51
C LEU A 94 3.91 -10.65 -12.54
N ASP A 95 3.79 -11.02 -13.81
CA ASP A 95 3.36 -10.10 -14.86
C ASP A 95 1.96 -9.53 -14.56
N LEU A 96 1.65 -8.35 -15.07
CA LEU A 96 0.31 -7.78 -14.99
C LEU A 96 -0.72 -8.57 -15.80
N GLY A 97 -0.28 -9.31 -16.81
CA GLY A 97 -1.14 -10.15 -17.65
C GLY A 97 -2.20 -9.34 -18.40
N VAL A 98 -1.87 -8.12 -18.80
CA VAL A 98 -2.80 -7.26 -19.56
C VAL A 98 -2.86 -7.72 -21.01
N THR A 99 -4.07 -7.97 -21.49
CA THR A 99 -4.35 -8.29 -22.88
C THR A 99 -5.42 -7.38 -23.43
N ASP A 100 -5.44 -7.19 -24.75
CA ASP A 100 -6.48 -6.43 -25.43
C ASP A 100 -7.67 -7.34 -25.74
N VAL A 101 -8.86 -6.93 -25.32
CA VAL A 101 -10.12 -7.59 -25.67
C VAL A 101 -11.08 -6.55 -26.24
N GLY A 102 -11.04 -6.41 -27.57
CA GLY A 102 -11.92 -5.45 -28.27
C GLY A 102 -11.62 -3.97 -27.99
N GLY A 103 -10.37 -3.63 -27.68
CA GLY A 103 -9.94 -2.28 -27.31
C GLY A 103 -9.89 -2.01 -25.81
N ASP A 104 -10.43 -2.93 -24.99
CA ASP A 104 -10.43 -2.81 -23.52
C ASP A 104 -9.35 -3.67 -22.87
N PRO A 105 -8.69 -3.18 -21.80
CA PRO A 105 -7.69 -3.96 -21.08
C PRO A 105 -8.34 -5.07 -20.24
N HIS A 106 -7.98 -6.31 -20.55
CA HIS A 106 -8.31 -7.47 -19.71
C HIS A 106 -7.13 -7.85 -18.82
N TRP A 107 -7.38 -7.99 -17.52
CA TRP A 107 -6.38 -8.25 -16.49
C TRP A 107 -6.44 -9.71 -16.06
N THR A 108 -5.51 -10.52 -16.54
CA THR A 108 -5.49 -11.99 -16.33
C THR A 108 -5.44 -12.36 -14.85
N PHE A 109 -4.64 -11.64 -14.06
CA PHE A 109 -4.42 -11.92 -12.63
C PHE A 109 -5.27 -11.05 -11.70
N GLY A 110 -6.23 -10.30 -12.26
CA GLY A 110 -7.10 -9.41 -11.50
C GLY A 110 -6.40 -8.11 -11.10
N HIS A 111 -6.88 -7.50 -10.02
CA HIS A 111 -6.38 -6.22 -9.56
C HIS A 111 -5.16 -6.41 -8.64
N GLN A 112 -3.98 -6.09 -9.15
CA GLN A 112 -2.72 -6.12 -8.42
C GLN A 112 -2.51 -4.74 -7.79
N MET A 113 -2.58 -4.63 -6.46
CA MET A 113 -2.47 -3.32 -5.78
C MET A 113 -1.98 -3.46 -4.35
N ALA A 114 -0.96 -2.71 -3.98
CA ALA A 114 -0.48 -2.59 -2.61
C ALA A 114 -1.20 -1.44 -1.88
N SER A 115 -2.44 -1.68 -1.42
CA SER A 115 -3.26 -0.70 -0.70
C SER A 115 -4.38 -1.36 0.08
N GLY A 116 -4.87 -0.68 1.12
CA GLY A 116 -6.06 -1.05 1.88
C GLY A 116 -5.98 -2.40 2.60
N SER A 117 -4.79 -2.96 2.80
CA SER A 117 -4.58 -4.29 3.41
C SER A 117 -5.34 -5.42 2.67
N THR A 118 -5.58 -5.26 1.36
CA THR A 118 -6.41 -6.19 0.58
C THR A 118 -5.62 -7.28 -0.13
N SER A 119 -4.30 -7.16 -0.27
CA SER A 119 -3.47 -8.08 -1.06
C SER A 119 -3.65 -9.53 -0.62
N VAL A 120 -3.32 -9.87 0.63
CA VAL A 120 -3.47 -11.23 1.14
C VAL A 120 -4.93 -11.70 1.14
N PRO A 121 -5.92 -10.96 1.68
CA PRO A 121 -7.31 -11.42 1.67
C PRO A 121 -7.88 -11.64 0.26
N ALA A 122 -7.53 -10.80 -0.70
CA ALA A 122 -8.01 -10.91 -2.08
C ALA A 122 -7.39 -12.10 -2.83
N ALA A 123 -6.11 -12.41 -2.56
CA ALA A 123 -5.38 -13.49 -3.22
C ALA A 123 -5.51 -14.84 -2.51
N TRP A 124 -5.92 -14.87 -1.25
CA TRP A 124 -5.86 -16.03 -0.35
C TRP A 124 -6.36 -17.34 -0.97
N ASN A 125 -7.57 -17.32 -1.53
CA ASN A 125 -8.18 -18.52 -2.08
C ASN A 125 -7.53 -18.93 -3.41
N ASP A 126 -7.17 -17.97 -4.26
CA ASP A 126 -6.58 -18.25 -5.57
C ASP A 126 -5.18 -18.85 -5.42
N LEU A 127 -4.35 -18.27 -4.55
CA LEU A 127 -2.99 -18.77 -4.29
C LEU A 127 -3.01 -20.18 -3.67
N ARG A 128 -3.92 -20.43 -2.73
CA ARG A 128 -4.12 -21.76 -2.16
C ARG A 128 -4.56 -22.79 -3.21
N THR A 129 -5.48 -22.41 -4.08
CA THR A 129 -5.95 -23.26 -5.16
C THR A 129 -4.82 -23.65 -6.12
N VAL A 130 -3.95 -22.70 -6.47
CA VAL A 130 -2.77 -22.96 -7.32
C VAL A 130 -1.84 -23.99 -6.69
N GLY A 131 -1.47 -23.81 -5.42
CA GLY A 131 -0.60 -24.74 -4.69
C GLY A 131 -1.20 -26.14 -4.54
N ALA A 132 -2.48 -26.21 -4.15
CA ALA A 132 -3.19 -27.48 -3.98
C ALA A 132 -3.36 -28.25 -5.30
N ALA A 133 -3.67 -27.56 -6.41
CA ALA A 133 -3.80 -28.18 -7.72
C ALA A 133 -2.46 -28.72 -8.25
N ALA A 134 -1.39 -27.98 -8.06
CA ALA A 134 -0.04 -28.42 -8.42
C ALA A 134 0.38 -29.65 -7.62
N ARG A 135 0.14 -29.67 -6.31
CA ARG A 135 0.38 -30.83 -5.46
C ARG A 135 -0.38 -32.06 -5.94
N GLU A 136 -1.67 -31.92 -6.27
CA GLU A 136 -2.47 -33.04 -6.80
C GLU A 136 -1.85 -33.63 -8.07
N LEU A 137 -1.43 -32.79 -9.01
CA LEU A 137 -0.82 -33.27 -10.26
C LEU A 137 0.46 -34.07 -9.99
N LEU A 138 1.31 -33.59 -9.09
CA LEU A 138 2.55 -34.29 -8.70
C LEU A 138 2.26 -35.63 -8.01
N VAL A 139 1.27 -35.66 -7.10
CA VAL A 139 0.85 -36.89 -6.43
C VAL A 139 0.26 -37.88 -7.45
N ARG A 140 -0.56 -37.45 -8.41
CA ARG A 140 -1.09 -38.29 -9.49
C ARG A 140 0.01 -38.84 -10.41
N ALA A 141 1.02 -38.04 -10.72
CA ALA A 141 2.17 -38.48 -11.48
C ALA A 141 2.97 -39.55 -10.74
N ALA A 142 3.20 -39.39 -9.44
CA ALA A 142 3.86 -40.40 -8.60
C ALA A 142 3.03 -41.69 -8.48
N ALA A 143 1.70 -41.56 -8.28
CA ALA A 143 0.79 -42.69 -8.23
C ALA A 143 0.83 -43.53 -9.51
N ALA A 144 0.82 -42.88 -10.67
CA ALA A 144 0.92 -43.55 -11.97
C ALA A 144 2.28 -44.24 -12.14
N ARG A 145 3.40 -43.56 -11.76
CA ARG A 145 4.76 -44.13 -11.85
C ARG A 145 4.95 -45.35 -10.94
N TRP A 146 4.35 -45.33 -9.73
CA TRP A 146 4.46 -46.45 -8.79
C TRP A 146 3.32 -47.46 -8.89
N LYS A 147 2.31 -47.19 -9.71
CA LYS A 147 1.09 -48.03 -9.86
C LYS A 147 0.40 -48.28 -8.51
N VAL A 148 0.22 -47.20 -7.73
CA VAL A 148 -0.44 -47.25 -6.40
C VAL A 148 -1.62 -46.26 -6.34
N ASN A 149 -2.46 -46.42 -5.33
CA ASN A 149 -3.56 -45.51 -5.11
C ASN A 149 -3.06 -44.13 -4.63
N VAL A 150 -3.58 -43.04 -5.17
CA VAL A 150 -3.28 -41.68 -4.78
C VAL A 150 -3.44 -41.47 -3.25
N ALA A 151 -4.48 -42.08 -2.65
CA ALA A 151 -4.75 -41.98 -1.23
C ALA A 151 -3.66 -42.59 -0.31
N SER A 152 -2.76 -43.43 -0.85
CA SER A 152 -1.64 -44.00 -0.09
C SER A 152 -0.39 -43.11 -0.11
N LEU A 153 -0.47 -41.94 -0.76
CA LEU A 153 0.64 -41.03 -0.92
C LEU A 153 0.44 -39.79 -0.06
N ARG A 154 1.56 -39.25 0.42
CA ARG A 154 1.62 -37.95 1.12
C ARG A 154 2.74 -37.10 0.56
N THR A 155 2.69 -35.82 0.84
CA THR A 155 3.71 -34.86 0.40
C THR A 155 4.42 -34.24 1.61
N LEU A 156 5.69 -33.92 1.45
CA LEU A 156 6.49 -33.21 2.46
C LEU A 156 7.74 -32.61 1.81
N ARG A 157 7.97 -31.33 2.00
CA ARG A 157 9.17 -30.60 1.57
C ARG A 157 9.61 -30.95 0.15
N GLY A 158 8.72 -30.72 -0.83
CA GLY A 158 9.00 -30.91 -2.25
C GLY A 158 9.16 -32.38 -2.68
N THR A 159 8.60 -33.32 -1.90
CA THR A 159 8.73 -34.76 -2.13
C THR A 159 7.40 -35.47 -1.97
N VAL A 160 7.08 -36.39 -2.88
CA VAL A 160 5.98 -37.35 -2.73
C VAL A 160 6.51 -38.61 -2.06
N ILE A 161 5.82 -39.11 -1.05
CA ILE A 161 6.23 -40.24 -0.20
C ILE A 161 5.12 -41.29 -0.21
N ALA A 162 5.46 -42.52 -0.54
CA ALA A 162 4.57 -43.68 -0.48
C ALA A 162 4.56 -44.31 0.93
N SER A 163 3.52 -45.06 1.26
CA SER A 163 3.39 -45.79 2.53
C SER A 163 4.49 -46.79 2.80
N ASP A 164 5.10 -47.32 1.74
CA ASP A 164 6.25 -48.24 1.79
C ASP A 164 7.62 -47.54 1.93
N GLY A 165 7.63 -46.22 2.05
CA GLY A 165 8.84 -45.42 2.24
C GLY A 165 9.52 -44.93 0.97
N ARG A 166 9.08 -45.34 -0.23
CA ARG A 166 9.62 -44.79 -1.50
C ARG A 166 9.37 -43.30 -1.59
N LYS A 167 10.31 -42.56 -2.21
CA LYS A 167 10.27 -41.09 -2.34
C LYS A 167 10.57 -40.70 -3.79
N LEU A 168 9.92 -39.65 -4.26
CA LEU A 168 10.21 -38.94 -5.50
C LEU A 168 10.17 -37.43 -5.24
N GLY A 169 11.26 -36.76 -5.60
CA GLY A 169 11.29 -35.29 -5.59
C GLY A 169 10.33 -34.72 -6.64
N TYR A 170 9.83 -33.50 -6.40
CA TYR A 170 8.93 -32.84 -7.34
C TYR A 170 9.58 -32.70 -8.73
N GLY A 171 10.88 -32.34 -8.80
CA GLY A 171 11.60 -32.25 -10.06
C GLY A 171 11.58 -33.50 -10.90
N GLU A 172 11.59 -34.70 -10.28
CA GLU A 172 11.50 -35.98 -10.98
C GLU A 172 10.11 -36.28 -11.56
N LEU A 173 9.11 -35.51 -11.15
CA LEU A 173 7.69 -35.70 -11.50
C LEU A 173 7.15 -34.65 -12.46
N VAL A 174 7.86 -33.52 -12.65
CA VAL A 174 7.37 -32.37 -13.42
C VAL A 174 6.95 -32.72 -14.84
N GLU A 175 7.74 -33.51 -15.55
CA GLU A 175 7.43 -33.91 -16.93
C GLU A 175 6.16 -34.77 -17.01
N ALA A 176 6.00 -35.72 -16.09
CA ALA A 176 4.83 -36.59 -16.04
C ALA A 176 3.60 -35.82 -15.58
N ALA A 177 3.73 -34.95 -14.60
CA ALA A 177 2.66 -34.11 -14.08
C ALA A 177 2.14 -33.10 -15.13
N ALA A 178 3.05 -32.53 -15.94
CA ALA A 178 2.71 -31.59 -17.01
C ALA A 178 1.86 -32.20 -18.15
N LYS A 179 1.90 -33.54 -18.31
CA LYS A 179 1.08 -34.28 -19.29
C LYS A 179 -0.34 -34.59 -18.77
N LEU A 180 -0.59 -34.35 -17.46
CA LEU A 180 -1.90 -34.62 -16.86
C LEU A 180 -2.86 -33.47 -17.10
N LYS A 181 -4.15 -33.81 -17.21
CA LYS A 181 -5.19 -32.78 -17.23
C LYS A 181 -5.30 -32.11 -15.84
N PRO A 182 -5.41 -30.76 -15.78
CA PRO A 182 -5.69 -30.07 -14.54
C PRO A 182 -6.91 -30.65 -13.83
N PRO A 183 -6.95 -30.63 -12.49
CA PRO A 183 -8.14 -31.05 -11.77
C PRO A 183 -9.31 -30.13 -12.11
N THR A 184 -10.45 -30.72 -12.47
CA THR A 184 -11.68 -29.99 -12.77
C THR A 184 -12.22 -29.31 -11.51
N ASN A 185 -12.07 -29.97 -10.36
CA ASN A 185 -12.34 -29.43 -9.03
C ASN A 185 -11.03 -29.47 -8.25
N PRO A 186 -10.40 -28.33 -7.96
CA PRO A 186 -9.21 -28.31 -7.14
C PRO A 186 -9.44 -29.00 -5.79
N PRO A 187 -8.45 -29.68 -5.22
CA PRO A 187 -8.60 -30.29 -3.91
C PRO A 187 -8.89 -29.22 -2.86
N ALA A 188 -9.58 -29.62 -1.80
CA ALA A 188 -9.84 -28.74 -0.68
C ALA A 188 -8.51 -28.25 -0.10
N PRO A 189 -8.37 -26.95 0.22
CA PRO A 189 -7.20 -26.41 0.86
C PRO A 189 -6.98 -27.04 2.24
N LYS A 190 -5.71 -27.11 2.68
CA LYS A 190 -5.35 -27.62 4.00
C LYS A 190 -6.06 -26.86 5.13
N PRO A 191 -6.54 -27.54 6.18
CA PRO A 191 -6.99 -26.85 7.40
C PRO A 191 -5.78 -26.20 8.11
N ALA A 192 -6.04 -25.14 8.86
CA ALA A 192 -4.98 -24.38 9.57
C ALA A 192 -4.13 -25.25 10.52
N SER A 193 -4.71 -26.34 11.07
CA SER A 193 -4.01 -27.31 11.91
C SER A 193 -2.90 -28.10 11.20
N GLN A 194 -2.85 -28.04 9.87
CA GLN A 194 -1.83 -28.72 9.06
C GLN A 194 -0.79 -27.74 8.49
N TYR A 195 -0.86 -26.45 8.84
CA TYR A 195 0.10 -25.47 8.36
C TYR A 195 1.48 -25.69 8.97
N THR A 196 2.50 -25.60 8.12
CA THR A 196 3.91 -25.75 8.48
C THR A 196 4.75 -24.52 8.13
N LEU A 197 4.26 -23.70 7.21
CA LEU A 197 4.88 -22.45 6.77
C LEU A 197 4.06 -21.23 7.17
N VAL A 198 2.76 -21.23 6.89
CA VAL A 198 1.87 -20.11 7.22
C VAL A 198 1.68 -20.03 8.75
N GLY A 199 1.84 -18.83 9.31
CA GLY A 199 1.75 -18.60 10.76
C GLY A 199 3.04 -18.93 11.53
N GLN A 200 4.09 -19.38 10.84
CA GLN A 200 5.41 -19.55 11.46
C GLN A 200 6.26 -18.29 11.24
N ASP A 201 7.20 -18.06 12.15
CA ASP A 201 8.18 -17.00 11.97
C ASP A 201 9.10 -17.33 10.78
N ALA A 202 9.30 -16.35 9.92
CA ALA A 202 10.20 -16.45 8.78
C ALA A 202 10.64 -15.05 8.33
N GLY A 203 11.92 -14.94 8.01
CA GLY A 203 12.48 -13.74 7.42
C GLY A 203 11.86 -13.42 6.04
N ASP A 204 12.05 -12.19 5.58
CA ASP A 204 11.73 -11.77 4.21
C ASP A 204 12.63 -12.52 3.22
N VAL A 205 12.06 -13.01 2.13
CA VAL A 205 12.79 -13.75 1.07
C VAL A 205 13.89 -12.91 0.42
N ASP A 206 13.74 -11.60 0.43
CA ASP A 206 14.70 -10.65 -0.15
C ASP A 206 15.69 -10.09 0.89
N ALA A 207 15.55 -10.43 2.20
CA ALA A 207 16.31 -9.81 3.29
C ALA A 207 17.84 -9.88 3.07
N HIS A 208 18.35 -11.03 2.64
CA HIS A 208 19.78 -11.21 2.41
C HIS A 208 20.29 -10.31 1.28
N ASP A 209 19.56 -10.20 0.18
CA ASP A 209 19.95 -9.38 -0.96
C ASP A 209 19.82 -7.88 -0.65
N ILE A 210 18.84 -7.49 0.17
CA ILE A 210 18.69 -6.11 0.66
C ILE A 210 19.91 -5.71 1.51
N VAL A 211 20.25 -6.48 2.55
CA VAL A 211 21.32 -6.11 3.49
C VAL A 211 22.73 -6.25 2.89
N THR A 212 22.88 -6.98 1.80
CA THR A 212 24.16 -7.13 1.07
C THR A 212 24.26 -6.23 -0.16
N GLY A 213 23.24 -5.40 -0.45
CA GLY A 213 23.23 -4.49 -1.60
C GLY A 213 23.07 -5.17 -2.96
N ARG A 214 22.58 -6.42 -2.99
CA ARG A 214 22.30 -7.14 -4.24
C ARG A 214 20.89 -6.93 -4.75
N GLN A 215 19.96 -6.49 -3.87
CA GLN A 215 18.60 -6.18 -4.28
C GLN A 215 18.59 -4.97 -5.21
N HIS A 216 17.98 -5.13 -6.38
CA HIS A 216 17.71 -4.03 -7.30
C HIS A 216 16.34 -3.42 -7.00
N PHE A 217 16.31 -2.09 -6.95
CA PHE A 217 15.10 -1.28 -6.84
C PHE A 217 14.81 -0.57 -8.17
N ALA A 218 13.69 0.09 -8.29
CA ALA A 218 13.36 0.79 -9.53
C ALA A 218 14.39 1.88 -9.89
N ILE A 219 14.98 2.51 -8.88
CA ILE A 219 16.03 3.54 -9.07
C ILE A 219 17.29 2.97 -9.73
N ASP A 220 17.60 1.71 -9.50
CA ASP A 220 18.78 1.03 -10.03
C ASP A 220 18.59 0.54 -11.47
N GLU A 221 17.36 0.54 -11.97
CA GLU A 221 17.06 0.07 -13.32
C GLU A 221 17.58 1.04 -14.37
N TRP A 222 18.28 0.51 -15.35
CA TRP A 222 18.95 1.26 -16.40
C TRP A 222 18.72 0.63 -17.77
N TYR A 223 18.79 1.45 -18.80
CA TYR A 223 18.71 1.00 -20.20
C TYR A 223 19.75 1.74 -21.04
N GLY A 224 20.61 1.02 -21.72
CA GLY A 224 21.65 1.48 -22.66
C GLY A 224 21.80 2.97 -22.89
N ASP A 225 21.14 3.51 -23.93
CA ASP A 225 21.23 4.91 -24.39
C ASP A 225 20.10 5.79 -23.79
N VAL A 226 19.84 5.66 -22.48
CA VAL A 226 18.85 6.45 -21.77
C VAL A 226 19.37 7.86 -21.45
N LEU A 227 18.49 8.87 -21.52
CA LEU A 227 18.76 10.19 -20.97
C LEU A 227 18.16 10.30 -19.57
N VAL A 228 18.94 10.81 -18.64
CA VAL A 228 18.46 11.15 -17.29
C VAL A 228 17.76 12.49 -17.33
N ALA A 229 16.56 12.56 -16.75
CA ALA A 229 15.81 13.79 -16.58
C ALA A 229 15.70 14.16 -15.10
N VAL A 230 15.99 15.40 -14.76
CA VAL A 230 15.65 16.06 -13.49
C VAL A 230 14.82 17.28 -13.79
N ILE A 231 13.83 17.59 -12.94
CA ILE A 231 12.87 18.66 -13.19
C ILE A 231 12.92 19.71 -12.08
N ALA A 232 13.15 20.98 -12.46
CA ALA A 232 12.82 22.11 -11.61
C ALA A 232 11.32 22.38 -11.71
N ARG A 233 10.59 22.15 -10.61
CA ARG A 233 9.13 22.29 -10.56
C ARG A 233 8.72 23.63 -9.97
N CYS A 234 7.62 24.20 -10.48
CA CYS A 234 7.07 25.44 -9.94
C CYS A 234 6.78 25.30 -8.42
N PRO A 235 7.31 26.15 -7.55
CA PRO A 235 7.10 26.04 -6.11
C PRO A 235 5.68 26.35 -5.64
N PHE A 236 4.85 26.92 -6.48
CA PHE A 236 3.49 27.30 -6.14
C PHE A 236 2.47 26.33 -6.76
N PRO A 237 1.55 25.75 -5.97
CA PRO A 237 0.46 24.94 -6.52
C PRO A 237 -0.38 25.71 -7.53
N GLY A 238 -0.47 25.19 -8.76
CA GLY A 238 -1.17 25.86 -9.87
C GLY A 238 -0.42 27.06 -10.48
N GLY A 239 0.81 27.32 -10.04
CA GLY A 239 1.66 28.32 -10.66
C GLY A 239 2.16 27.92 -12.05
N THR A 240 2.68 28.89 -12.81
CA THR A 240 3.12 28.68 -14.19
C THR A 240 4.53 29.23 -14.42
N LEU A 241 5.17 28.79 -15.50
CA LEU A 241 6.44 29.34 -15.95
C LEU A 241 6.24 30.74 -16.51
N ALA A 242 6.89 31.75 -15.94
CA ALA A 242 6.86 33.13 -16.45
C ALA A 242 8.04 33.43 -17.39
N ARG A 243 9.25 32.95 -17.04
CA ARG A 243 10.47 33.14 -17.85
C ARG A 243 11.41 31.96 -17.63
N LEU A 244 12.12 31.60 -18.68
CA LEU A 244 13.21 30.64 -18.68
C LEU A 244 14.39 31.21 -19.45
N ASP A 245 15.59 31.17 -18.84
CA ASP A 245 16.86 31.26 -19.55
C ASP A 245 17.65 29.98 -19.26
N ASP A 246 17.89 29.19 -20.29
CA ASP A 246 18.58 27.90 -20.24
C ASP A 246 19.94 27.91 -20.90
N ALA A 247 20.40 29.07 -21.39
CA ALA A 247 21.65 29.18 -22.17
C ALA A 247 22.89 28.70 -21.38
N ALA A 248 22.95 28.95 -20.09
CA ALA A 248 24.03 28.48 -19.24
C ALA A 248 24.02 26.97 -18.99
N ALA A 249 22.84 26.39 -18.84
CA ALA A 249 22.65 24.95 -18.69
C ALA A 249 23.04 24.19 -19.96
N LEU A 250 22.64 24.67 -21.14
CA LEU A 250 22.94 24.04 -22.43
C LEU A 250 24.45 24.06 -22.79
N LYS A 251 25.25 24.92 -22.14
CA LYS A 251 26.70 24.93 -22.32
C LYS A 251 27.43 23.85 -21.52
N LEU A 252 26.78 23.21 -20.57
CA LEU A 252 27.43 22.15 -19.78
C LEU A 252 27.60 20.88 -20.63
N ASP A 253 28.83 20.34 -20.61
CA ASP A 253 29.08 19.05 -21.27
C ASP A 253 28.20 17.96 -20.66
N GLY A 254 27.55 17.19 -21.54
CA GLY A 254 26.62 16.09 -21.13
C GLY A 254 25.17 16.53 -20.97
N VAL A 255 24.84 17.81 -20.89
CA VAL A 255 23.44 18.29 -21.03
C VAL A 255 23.04 18.17 -22.50
N LYS A 256 21.91 17.55 -22.77
CA LYS A 256 21.44 17.26 -24.13
C LYS A 256 20.25 18.14 -24.54
N LYS A 257 19.36 18.45 -23.59
CA LYS A 257 18.15 19.22 -23.88
C LYS A 257 17.59 19.84 -22.60
N VAL A 258 16.96 21.00 -22.73
CA VAL A 258 16.08 21.60 -21.73
C VAL A 258 14.65 21.60 -22.30
N MET A 259 13.67 21.23 -21.51
CA MET A 259 12.28 21.10 -21.94
C MET A 259 11.32 21.64 -20.88
N THR A 260 10.28 22.34 -21.31
CA THR A 260 9.22 22.78 -20.42
C THR A 260 8.13 21.72 -20.27
N ILE A 261 7.62 21.52 -19.06
CA ILE A 261 6.46 20.70 -18.75
C ILE A 261 5.32 21.66 -18.46
N PRO A 262 4.26 21.69 -19.30
CA PRO A 262 3.10 22.53 -19.04
C PRO A 262 2.33 22.02 -17.81
N PRO A 263 1.56 22.90 -17.14
CA PRO A 263 0.61 22.45 -16.13
C PRO A 263 -0.41 21.49 -16.78
N PRO A 264 -0.94 20.53 -16.03
CA PRO A 264 -1.88 19.55 -16.58
C PRO A 264 -3.15 20.26 -17.07
N GLY A 265 -3.55 19.95 -18.30
CA GLY A 265 -4.86 20.33 -18.80
C GLY A 265 -5.96 19.43 -18.21
N PRO A 266 -7.24 19.84 -18.31
CA PRO A 266 -8.38 19.08 -17.76
C PRO A 266 -8.52 17.65 -18.34
N ALA A 267 -7.92 17.36 -19.49
CA ALA A 267 -7.93 16.02 -20.08
C ALA A 267 -7.11 14.97 -19.31
N LEU A 268 -6.23 15.37 -18.38
CA LEU A 268 -5.38 14.47 -17.60
C LEU A 268 -5.93 14.21 -16.19
N ALA A 269 -7.22 14.14 -16.04
CA ALA A 269 -7.97 14.25 -14.78
C ALA A 269 -7.81 13.09 -13.76
N LEU A 270 -6.96 12.09 -13.94
CA LEU A 270 -6.70 11.05 -12.92
C LEU A 270 -5.22 11.04 -12.52
N GLY A 271 -4.95 11.28 -11.26
CA GLY A 271 -3.59 11.29 -10.70
C GLY A 271 -2.73 12.49 -11.11
N THR A 272 -3.15 13.27 -12.09
CA THR A 272 -2.36 14.35 -12.69
C THR A 272 -2.68 15.75 -12.14
N GLN A 273 -3.59 15.86 -11.19
CA GLN A 273 -3.84 17.11 -10.47
C GLN A 273 -2.61 17.56 -9.65
N GLN A 274 -1.69 16.64 -9.41
CA GLN A 274 -0.45 16.87 -8.71
C GLN A 274 0.70 17.32 -9.63
N LEU A 275 0.54 17.21 -10.95
CA LEU A 275 1.57 17.68 -11.89
C LEU A 275 1.76 19.19 -11.74
N ALA A 276 2.99 19.59 -11.46
CA ALA A 276 3.39 20.99 -11.44
C ALA A 276 3.93 21.39 -12.82
N ALA A 277 3.75 22.66 -13.19
CA ALA A 277 4.55 23.22 -14.27
C ALA A 277 6.04 23.09 -13.93
N GLY A 278 6.87 22.72 -14.90
CA GLY A 278 8.28 22.42 -14.64
C GLY A 278 9.18 22.71 -15.83
N VAL A 279 10.49 22.71 -15.55
CA VAL A 279 11.56 22.75 -16.55
C VAL A 279 12.45 21.54 -16.32
N ALA A 280 12.49 20.63 -17.29
CA ALA A 280 13.32 19.42 -17.24
C ALA A 280 14.67 19.65 -17.93
N VAL A 281 15.75 19.20 -17.30
CA VAL A 281 17.07 19.06 -17.92
C VAL A 281 17.30 17.60 -18.23
N LEU A 282 17.56 17.29 -19.50
CA LEU A 282 17.91 15.96 -19.98
C LEU A 282 19.42 15.88 -20.20
N ALA A 283 20.08 14.94 -19.55
CA ALA A 283 21.52 14.80 -19.57
C ALA A 283 21.97 13.33 -19.65
N ARG A 284 23.28 13.10 -19.80
CA ARG A 284 23.89 11.76 -19.85
C ARG A 284 23.79 10.99 -18.53
N ASP A 285 23.72 11.72 -17.39
CA ASP A 285 23.65 11.16 -16.04
C ASP A 285 22.96 12.13 -15.07
N THR A 286 22.64 11.63 -13.87
CA THR A 286 21.91 12.37 -12.84
C THR A 286 22.70 13.61 -12.35
N TRP A 287 24.01 13.48 -12.15
CA TRP A 287 24.84 14.59 -11.69
C TRP A 287 24.85 15.75 -12.68
N THR A 288 25.05 15.43 -13.96
CA THR A 288 25.04 16.42 -15.05
C THR A 288 23.67 17.11 -15.14
N ALA A 289 22.57 16.35 -15.00
CA ALA A 289 21.22 16.92 -15.00
C ALA A 289 21.02 17.90 -13.82
N LEU A 290 21.47 17.54 -12.61
CA LEU A 290 21.42 18.40 -11.43
C LEU A 290 22.26 19.68 -11.60
N GLN A 291 23.46 19.58 -12.16
CA GLN A 291 24.27 20.76 -12.49
C GLN A 291 23.56 21.65 -13.52
N GLY A 292 22.88 21.05 -14.48
CA GLY A 292 22.06 21.77 -15.45
C GLY A 292 20.91 22.53 -14.79
N ILE A 293 20.17 21.90 -13.90
CA ILE A 293 19.10 22.55 -13.10
C ILE A 293 19.64 23.77 -12.33
N ALA A 294 20.80 23.64 -11.70
CA ALA A 294 21.43 24.73 -10.93
C ALA A 294 21.86 25.93 -11.80
N LYS A 295 21.95 25.78 -13.12
CA LYS A 295 22.31 26.84 -14.08
C LYS A 295 21.13 27.48 -14.78
N LEU A 296 19.89 27.00 -14.53
CA LEU A 296 18.70 27.62 -15.09
C LEU A 296 18.34 28.93 -14.35
N ASP A 297 18.04 29.99 -15.09
CA ASP A 297 17.34 31.17 -14.55
C ASP A 297 15.86 31.03 -14.82
N ILE A 298 15.11 30.69 -13.78
CA ILE A 298 13.66 30.44 -13.88
C ILE A 298 12.90 31.45 -13.04
N ARG A 299 11.90 32.08 -13.64
CA ARG A 299 10.92 32.89 -12.92
C ARG A 299 9.55 32.23 -13.02
N TRP A 300 8.91 32.09 -11.87
CA TRP A 300 7.58 31.49 -11.75
C TRP A 300 6.53 32.58 -11.54
N ASN A 301 5.37 32.40 -12.14
CA ASN A 301 4.16 33.12 -11.75
C ASN A 301 3.45 32.31 -10.65
N PRO A 302 3.36 32.83 -9.42
CA PRO A 302 2.80 32.08 -8.31
C PRO A 302 1.28 31.84 -8.42
N GLY A 303 0.56 32.63 -9.23
CA GLY A 303 -0.89 32.54 -9.33
C GLY A 303 -1.63 32.92 -8.05
N ALA A 304 -2.90 32.51 -7.95
CA ALA A 304 -3.77 32.87 -6.83
C ALA A 304 -3.46 32.15 -5.50
N ASN A 305 -2.62 31.12 -5.52
CA ASN A 305 -2.41 30.19 -4.39
C ASN A 305 -1.15 30.50 -3.57
N ALA A 306 -0.47 31.62 -3.86
CA ALA A 306 0.82 31.96 -3.26
C ALA A 306 0.78 32.17 -1.73
N ALA A 307 -0.37 32.55 -1.19
CA ALA A 307 -0.54 32.88 0.24
C ALA A 307 -1.01 31.70 1.10
N GLN A 308 -1.19 30.50 0.54
CA GLN A 308 -1.67 29.36 1.32
C GLN A 308 -0.51 28.72 2.11
N GLY A 309 -0.63 28.68 3.42
CA GLY A 309 0.34 28.10 4.35
C GLY A 309 -0.34 27.46 5.55
N ASP A 310 0.43 26.89 6.47
CA ASP A 310 -0.07 26.17 7.65
C ASP A 310 -0.88 27.07 8.59
N ASP A 311 -0.46 28.33 8.79
CA ASP A 311 -1.20 29.29 9.62
C ASP A 311 -2.58 29.60 9.04
N ALA A 312 -2.66 29.75 7.72
CA ALA A 312 -3.93 29.99 7.04
C ALA A 312 -4.88 28.78 7.17
N LEU A 313 -4.36 27.56 7.08
CA LEU A 313 -5.13 26.34 7.29
C LEU A 313 -5.60 26.20 8.75
N ALA A 314 -4.74 26.49 9.72
CA ALA A 314 -5.10 26.48 11.14
C ALA A 314 -6.19 27.48 11.46
N GLN A 315 -6.10 28.72 10.95
CA GLN A 315 -7.12 29.76 11.13
C GLN A 315 -8.45 29.35 10.46
N ALA A 316 -8.39 28.77 9.25
CA ALA A 316 -9.58 28.27 8.57
C ALA A 316 -10.27 27.14 9.35
N ALA A 317 -9.49 26.23 9.95
CA ALA A 317 -10.00 25.15 10.80
C ALA A 317 -10.66 25.69 12.07
N ALA A 318 -10.02 26.65 12.76
CA ALA A 318 -10.58 27.27 13.95
C ALA A 318 -11.94 27.95 13.65
N THR A 319 -12.06 28.64 12.51
CA THR A 319 -13.30 29.26 12.05
C THR A 319 -14.35 28.21 11.68
N ALA A 320 -13.97 27.17 10.90
CA ALA A 320 -14.90 26.14 10.47
C ALA A 320 -15.52 25.38 11.65
N LEU A 321 -14.72 25.06 12.67
CA LEU A 321 -15.17 24.34 13.87
C LEU A 321 -16.17 25.15 14.75
N GLN A 322 -16.35 26.44 14.51
CA GLN A 322 -17.38 27.26 15.18
C GLN A 322 -18.71 27.27 14.42
N GLY A 323 -18.69 26.90 13.13
CA GLY A 323 -19.85 26.92 12.25
C GLY A 323 -20.60 25.59 12.19
N GLU A 324 -21.45 25.48 11.16
CA GLU A 324 -22.17 24.26 10.86
C GLU A 324 -21.27 23.23 10.14
N PRO A 325 -21.40 21.95 10.47
CA PRO A 325 -20.59 20.92 9.81
C PRO A 325 -21.00 20.74 8.35
N ALA A 326 -20.01 20.51 7.49
CA ALA A 326 -20.25 20.10 6.10
C ALA A 326 -20.93 18.72 6.03
N LYS A 327 -20.72 17.89 7.06
CA LYS A 327 -21.38 16.59 7.21
C LYS A 327 -21.51 16.21 8.69
N ALA A 328 -22.75 16.02 9.15
CA ALA A 328 -23.04 15.23 10.35
C ALA A 328 -22.85 13.75 9.96
N VAL A 329 -21.76 13.13 10.44
CA VAL A 329 -21.37 11.77 10.04
C VAL A 329 -22.14 10.72 10.82
N ARG A 330 -22.31 10.94 12.15
CA ARG A 330 -23.08 10.08 13.03
C ARG A 330 -23.65 10.88 14.20
N THR A 331 -24.85 10.54 14.62
CA THR A 331 -25.49 11.06 15.84
C THR A 331 -26.24 9.92 16.51
N ASP A 332 -25.82 9.58 17.73
CA ASP A 332 -26.49 8.63 18.61
C ASP A 332 -26.92 9.39 19.88
N GLY A 333 -28.13 9.19 20.35
CA GLY A 333 -28.67 9.80 21.56
C GLY A 333 -28.68 11.32 21.59
N ASP A 334 -28.53 11.88 22.79
CA ASP A 334 -28.50 13.35 23.06
C ASP A 334 -27.23 13.73 23.84
N PHE A 335 -26.19 14.10 23.12
CA PHE A 335 -24.95 14.57 23.72
C PHE A 335 -25.16 15.88 24.49
N ALA A 336 -25.89 16.84 23.93
CA ALA A 336 -26.05 18.15 24.54
C ALA A 336 -26.78 18.08 25.88
N GLY A 337 -27.87 17.32 25.97
CA GLY A 337 -28.58 17.07 27.22
C GLY A 337 -27.74 16.28 28.23
N THR A 338 -26.94 15.31 27.75
CA THR A 338 -26.01 14.54 28.59
C THR A 338 -24.92 15.44 29.15
N ALA A 339 -24.33 16.31 28.34
CA ALA A 339 -23.29 17.25 28.75
C ALA A 339 -23.78 18.20 29.84
N LYS A 340 -25.03 18.69 29.77
CA LYS A 340 -25.62 19.54 30.79
C LYS A 340 -25.75 18.86 32.16
N ARG A 341 -25.96 17.53 32.18
CA ARG A 341 -26.15 16.72 33.40
C ARG A 341 -24.88 16.02 33.88
N ALA A 342 -23.82 16.06 33.09
CA ALA A 342 -22.58 15.33 33.38
C ALA A 342 -21.90 15.85 34.66
N ARG A 343 -21.33 14.95 35.43
CA ARG A 343 -20.49 15.27 36.60
C ARG A 343 -19.12 15.80 36.15
N HIS A 344 -18.56 15.17 35.12
CA HIS A 344 -17.26 15.52 34.56
C HIS A 344 -17.40 15.82 33.08
N ARG A 345 -16.69 16.84 32.63
CA ARG A 345 -16.62 17.23 31.21
C ARG A 345 -15.15 17.44 30.86
N PHE A 346 -14.76 16.91 29.71
CA PHE A 346 -13.41 16.99 29.17
C PHE A 346 -13.47 17.54 27.76
N GLN A 347 -12.45 18.28 27.37
CA GLN A 347 -12.31 18.80 26.02
C GLN A 347 -10.83 18.87 25.68
N ALA A 348 -10.47 18.47 24.47
CA ALA A 348 -9.13 18.63 23.92
C ALA A 348 -9.18 18.97 22.43
N GLU A 349 -8.10 19.55 21.95
CA GLU A 349 -7.91 19.83 20.52
C GLU A 349 -6.53 19.35 20.09
N TYR A 350 -6.49 18.62 18.95
CA TYR A 350 -5.26 18.07 18.37
C TYR A 350 -5.08 18.58 16.95
N HIS A 351 -3.88 19.07 16.65
CA HIS A 351 -3.50 19.59 15.35
C HIS A 351 -2.59 18.60 14.64
N ILE A 352 -2.98 18.22 13.43
CA ILE A 352 -2.27 17.27 12.61
C ILE A 352 -1.74 17.97 11.36
N ALA A 353 -0.45 18.15 11.31
CA ALA A 353 0.23 18.82 10.20
C ALA A 353 0.15 18.00 8.89
N THR A 354 0.25 18.71 7.80
CA THR A 354 0.53 18.14 6.48
C THR A 354 1.91 17.47 6.49
N VAL A 355 2.00 16.21 6.02
CA VAL A 355 3.25 15.43 6.07
C VAL A 355 3.49 14.73 4.75
N ALA A 356 4.75 14.77 4.28
CA ALA A 356 5.22 14.02 3.13
C ALA A 356 5.46 12.53 3.48
N HIS A 357 5.42 11.65 2.47
CA HIS A 357 5.60 10.20 2.66
C HIS A 357 7.03 9.83 3.07
N SER A 358 8.02 10.57 2.57
CA SER A 358 9.43 10.36 2.92
C SER A 358 9.93 8.95 2.58
N ASP A 359 9.55 8.44 1.41
CA ASP A 359 10.04 7.16 0.90
C ASP A 359 11.57 7.14 0.85
N LEU A 360 12.19 6.01 1.20
CA LEU A 360 13.65 5.92 1.13
C LEU A 360 14.15 6.00 -0.32
N GLU A 361 13.43 5.38 -1.24
CA GLU A 361 13.60 5.54 -2.68
C GLU A 361 12.76 6.72 -3.20
N PRO A 362 13.38 7.83 -3.68
CA PRO A 362 12.62 8.92 -4.27
C PRO A 362 11.84 8.48 -5.51
N PRO A 363 10.71 9.13 -5.85
CA PRO A 363 9.99 8.84 -7.08
C PRO A 363 10.91 8.87 -8.30
N ASN A 364 10.83 7.83 -9.11
CA ASN A 364 11.62 7.69 -10.33
C ASN A 364 10.87 6.84 -11.34
N ALA A 365 11.21 6.95 -12.61
CA ALA A 365 10.66 6.08 -13.64
C ALA A 365 11.62 5.96 -14.83
N LEU A 366 11.85 4.75 -15.28
CA LEU A 366 12.50 4.46 -16.55
C LEU A 366 11.42 4.19 -17.59
N VAL A 367 11.38 4.99 -18.64
CA VAL A 367 10.32 4.98 -19.65
C VAL A 367 10.89 4.97 -21.07
N LYS A 368 10.41 4.03 -21.86
CA LYS A 368 10.61 4.01 -23.31
C LYS A 368 9.24 4.02 -23.99
N VAL A 369 9.02 5.01 -24.85
CA VAL A 369 7.75 5.15 -25.59
C VAL A 369 8.06 5.47 -27.05
N ASP A 370 7.44 4.74 -27.95
CA ASP A 370 7.38 5.04 -29.37
C ASP A 370 5.94 4.90 -29.91
N SER A 371 5.75 4.93 -31.23
CA SER A 371 4.44 4.79 -31.86
C SER A 371 3.83 3.39 -31.75
N GLN A 372 4.59 2.39 -31.35
CA GLN A 372 4.18 0.98 -31.33
C GLN A 372 4.09 0.41 -29.93
N ARG A 373 4.86 0.93 -28.95
CA ARG A 373 4.99 0.34 -27.63
C ARG A 373 5.36 1.37 -26.56
N ALA A 374 4.89 1.13 -25.34
CA ALA A 374 5.34 1.80 -24.14
C ALA A 374 5.84 0.77 -23.13
N VAL A 375 7.05 0.98 -22.62
CA VAL A 375 7.65 0.18 -21.53
C VAL A 375 7.97 1.10 -20.38
N ILE A 376 7.43 0.79 -19.20
CA ILE A 376 7.59 1.55 -17.97
C ILE A 376 8.17 0.64 -16.89
N VAL A 377 9.24 1.11 -16.24
CA VAL A 377 9.80 0.48 -15.04
C VAL A 377 9.81 1.53 -13.93
N ALA A 378 9.04 1.31 -12.89
CA ALA A 378 8.83 2.30 -11.83
C ALA A 378 8.40 1.64 -10.52
N PRO A 379 8.67 2.25 -9.35
CA PRO A 379 8.08 1.84 -8.10
C PRO A 379 6.59 2.21 -8.12
N VAL A 380 5.70 1.22 -8.15
CA VAL A 380 4.26 1.43 -8.33
C VAL A 380 3.48 0.63 -7.28
N GLN A 381 2.51 1.26 -6.63
CA GLN A 381 1.54 0.60 -5.74
C GLN A 381 0.20 0.30 -6.44
N ASN A 382 -0.14 1.03 -7.51
CA ASN A 382 -1.37 0.85 -8.27
C ASN A 382 -1.07 0.73 -9.78
N PRO A 383 -0.70 -0.47 -10.25
CA PRO A 383 -0.40 -0.71 -11.66
C PRO A 383 -1.54 -0.33 -12.60
N ARG A 384 -2.80 -0.48 -12.17
CA ARG A 384 -3.98 -0.11 -12.96
C ARG A 384 -4.01 1.39 -13.26
N ALA A 385 -3.87 2.23 -12.23
CA ALA A 385 -3.84 3.68 -12.40
C ALA A 385 -2.64 4.12 -13.25
N THR A 386 -1.50 3.45 -13.10
CA THR A 386 -0.32 3.68 -13.94
C THR A 386 -0.60 3.33 -15.40
N PHE A 387 -1.18 2.17 -15.65
CA PHE A 387 -1.58 1.75 -16.98
C PHE A 387 -2.55 2.75 -17.65
N ASP A 388 -3.63 3.12 -16.92
CA ASP A 388 -4.64 4.07 -17.41
C ASP A 388 -4.02 5.45 -17.72
N THR A 389 -3.02 5.87 -16.95
CA THR A 389 -2.26 7.11 -17.19
C THR A 389 -1.40 7.01 -18.45
N VAL A 390 -0.66 5.90 -18.63
CA VAL A 390 0.18 5.67 -19.80
C VAL A 390 -0.67 5.56 -21.06
N GLN A 391 -1.75 4.77 -21.02
CA GLN A 391 -2.66 4.60 -22.15
C GLN A 391 -3.24 5.94 -22.61
N ARG A 392 -3.68 6.77 -21.69
CA ARG A 392 -4.22 8.09 -21.99
C ARG A 392 -3.19 9.04 -22.61
N LEU A 393 -1.96 9.03 -22.11
CA LEU A 393 -0.87 9.88 -22.62
C LEU A 393 -0.35 9.40 -23.98
N THR A 394 -0.40 8.10 -24.25
CA THR A 394 0.18 7.51 -25.47
C THR A 394 -0.85 7.24 -26.56
N GLY A 395 -2.08 6.88 -26.18
CA GLY A 395 -3.11 6.40 -27.11
C GLY A 395 -2.87 4.97 -27.61
N LEU A 396 -1.93 4.23 -26.99
CA LEU A 396 -1.59 2.87 -27.40
C LEU A 396 -2.67 1.85 -27.00
N ALA A 397 -2.79 0.80 -27.79
CA ALA A 397 -3.63 -0.35 -27.45
C ALA A 397 -3.13 -1.05 -26.19
N PRO A 398 -4.02 -1.74 -25.42
CA PRO A 398 -3.67 -2.35 -24.13
C PRO A 398 -2.48 -3.29 -24.18
N ASP A 399 -2.37 -4.13 -25.20
CA ASP A 399 -1.28 -5.11 -25.39
C ASP A 399 0.07 -4.48 -25.79
N LYS A 400 0.10 -3.17 -26.05
CA LYS A 400 1.30 -2.40 -26.38
C LYS A 400 1.89 -1.65 -25.18
N ILE A 401 1.28 -1.76 -24.01
CA ILE A 401 1.72 -1.11 -22.78
C ILE A 401 2.23 -2.17 -21.81
N GLU A 402 3.51 -2.11 -21.49
CA GLU A 402 4.16 -2.98 -20.52
C GLU A 402 4.60 -2.16 -19.30
N ILE A 403 4.23 -2.62 -18.10
CA ILE A 403 4.66 -2.04 -16.84
C ILE A 403 5.37 -3.12 -16.04
N LYS A 404 6.63 -2.89 -15.71
CA LYS A 404 7.43 -3.74 -14.84
C LYS A 404 7.46 -3.17 -13.43
N LEU A 405 7.28 -4.05 -12.46
CA LEU A 405 7.18 -3.73 -11.05
C LEU A 405 8.41 -4.24 -10.30
N PRO A 406 9.52 -3.49 -10.29
CA PRO A 406 10.63 -3.80 -9.39
C PRO A 406 10.20 -3.62 -7.93
N ARG A 407 10.97 -4.17 -7.00
CA ARG A 407 10.80 -3.86 -5.58
C ARG A 407 10.95 -2.34 -5.37
N ALA A 408 10.05 -1.74 -4.62
CA ALA A 408 10.13 -0.33 -4.26
C ALA A 408 10.80 -0.15 -2.89
N GLY A 409 11.62 0.88 -2.76
CA GLY A 409 12.28 1.28 -1.52
C GLY A 409 11.38 2.11 -0.59
N GLY A 410 10.21 1.58 -0.27
CA GLY A 410 9.16 2.24 0.49
C GLY A 410 7.93 2.52 -0.36
N GLY A 411 7.05 3.43 0.12
CA GLY A 411 5.87 3.85 -0.64
C GLY A 411 4.86 4.57 0.24
N PHE A 412 4.38 3.95 1.30
CA PHE A 412 3.47 4.51 2.32
C PHE A 412 2.19 5.14 1.75
N GLY A 413 1.87 4.89 0.48
CA GLY A 413 0.78 5.51 -0.27
C GLY A 413 1.25 6.42 -1.42
N ARG A 414 2.52 6.87 -1.44
CA ARG A 414 3.06 7.76 -2.47
C ARG A 414 2.93 7.19 -3.87
N PHE A 415 3.23 5.92 -4.05
CA PHE A 415 3.22 5.24 -5.35
C PHE A 415 1.84 4.71 -5.78
N LEU A 416 0.77 5.10 -5.06
CA LEU A 416 -0.61 5.02 -5.57
C LEU A 416 -0.89 6.11 -6.61
N GLU A 417 -0.12 7.20 -6.58
CA GLU A 417 -0.18 8.31 -7.52
C GLU A 417 0.77 8.10 -8.69
N THR A 418 0.44 8.68 -9.84
CA THR A 418 1.11 8.38 -11.12
C THR A 418 1.79 9.60 -11.74
N ASP A 419 1.93 10.69 -11.01
CA ASP A 419 2.47 11.97 -11.46
C ASP A 419 3.89 11.85 -12.03
N TYR A 420 4.81 11.20 -11.31
CA TYR A 420 6.19 10.97 -11.76
C TYR A 420 6.27 10.08 -13.02
N VAL A 421 5.36 9.12 -13.17
CA VAL A 421 5.27 8.31 -14.39
C VAL A 421 4.73 9.16 -15.54
N ALA A 422 3.72 9.98 -15.29
CA ALA A 422 3.19 10.89 -16.31
C ALA A 422 4.25 11.88 -16.82
N GLU A 423 5.02 12.50 -15.91
CA GLU A 423 6.17 13.36 -16.26
C GLU A 423 7.16 12.61 -17.18
N ALA A 424 7.56 11.40 -16.79
CA ALA A 424 8.51 10.60 -17.55
C ALA A 424 8.00 10.23 -18.95
N VAL A 425 6.73 9.83 -19.07
CA VAL A 425 6.08 9.51 -20.36
C VAL A 425 6.00 10.74 -21.25
N MET A 426 5.61 11.89 -20.72
CA MET A 426 5.55 13.15 -21.46
C MET A 426 6.94 13.54 -22.00
N LEU A 427 7.98 13.44 -21.17
CA LEU A 427 9.36 13.71 -21.55
C LEU A 427 9.88 12.73 -22.62
N ALA A 428 9.61 11.42 -22.45
CA ALA A 428 10.05 10.39 -23.40
C ALA A 428 9.41 10.59 -24.78
N LYS A 429 8.12 10.89 -24.84
CA LYS A 429 7.42 11.22 -26.10
C LYS A 429 8.01 12.46 -26.78
N ALA A 430 8.20 13.53 -26.03
CA ALA A 430 8.69 14.81 -26.58
C ALA A 430 10.18 14.78 -26.91
N ALA A 431 10.97 13.93 -26.27
CA ALA A 431 12.39 13.75 -26.56
C ALA A 431 12.65 12.74 -27.69
N GLY A 432 11.71 11.81 -27.93
CA GLY A 432 11.91 10.68 -28.86
C GLY A 432 13.01 9.71 -28.40
N LYS A 433 13.28 9.64 -27.10
CA LYS A 433 14.36 8.86 -26.49
C LYS A 433 13.85 8.19 -25.20
N PRO A 434 14.41 7.06 -24.77
CA PRO A 434 14.20 6.54 -23.43
C PRO A 434 14.64 7.56 -22.38
N ILE A 435 13.82 7.70 -21.31
CA ILE A 435 14.07 8.65 -20.20
C ILE A 435 14.12 7.90 -18.89
N LYS A 436 15.14 8.18 -18.07
CA LYS A 436 15.19 7.89 -16.64
C LYS A 436 14.89 9.18 -15.88
N LEU A 437 13.65 9.33 -15.44
CA LEU A 437 13.25 10.44 -14.57
C LEU A 437 13.73 10.17 -13.15
N MET A 438 14.38 11.16 -12.54
CA MET A 438 14.84 11.13 -11.15
C MET A 438 14.29 12.33 -10.39
N TRP A 439 13.54 12.06 -9.33
CA TRP A 439 13.22 13.08 -8.34
C TRP A 439 14.36 13.18 -7.33
N THR A 440 14.68 14.39 -6.89
CA THR A 440 15.57 14.58 -5.75
C THR A 440 14.83 14.33 -4.44
N ARG A 441 15.55 14.13 -3.35
CA ARG A 441 14.95 14.09 -2.01
C ARG A 441 14.20 15.40 -1.68
N ALA A 442 14.75 16.54 -2.11
CA ALA A 442 14.09 17.84 -1.94
C ALA A 442 12.76 17.91 -2.70
N ASP A 443 12.72 17.39 -3.94
CA ASP A 443 11.46 17.29 -4.71
C ASP A 443 10.44 16.42 -4.01
N ALA A 444 10.85 15.23 -3.51
CA ALA A 444 9.98 14.31 -2.82
C ALA A 444 9.33 14.92 -1.57
N PHE A 445 10.04 15.79 -0.85
CA PHE A 445 9.46 16.53 0.29
C PHE A 445 8.62 17.73 -0.14
N ALA A 446 9.06 18.48 -1.15
CA ALA A 446 8.41 19.73 -1.53
C ALA A 446 7.18 19.52 -2.43
N ARG A 447 7.06 18.37 -3.09
CA ARG A 447 6.07 18.09 -4.15
C ARG A 447 5.32 16.79 -3.96
N ASP A 448 5.25 16.33 -2.73
CA ASP A 448 4.52 15.12 -2.39
C ASP A 448 3.00 15.29 -2.60
N THR A 449 2.32 14.16 -2.65
CA THR A 449 0.88 14.07 -2.44
C THR A 449 0.62 13.87 -0.94
N PHE A 450 0.62 14.98 -0.24
CA PHE A 450 0.69 15.02 1.22
C PHE A 450 -0.48 14.32 1.92
N ARG A 451 -0.22 13.83 3.14
CA ARG A 451 -1.30 13.51 4.08
C ARG A 451 -2.12 14.77 4.37
N PRO A 452 -3.47 14.70 4.33
CA PRO A 452 -4.32 15.84 4.63
C PRO A 452 -4.02 16.50 6.00
N PHE A 453 -4.11 17.82 6.04
CA PHE A 453 -4.13 18.60 7.27
C PHE A 453 -5.46 18.38 8.00
N SER A 454 -5.44 18.29 9.35
CA SER A 454 -6.66 18.21 10.15
C SER A 454 -6.49 18.82 11.55
N VAL A 455 -7.60 19.34 12.07
CA VAL A 455 -7.77 19.73 13.48
C VAL A 455 -8.92 18.92 14.04
N HIS A 456 -8.67 18.26 15.17
CA HIS A 456 -9.61 17.40 15.87
C HIS A 456 -10.01 18.04 17.19
N ARG A 457 -11.29 18.30 17.38
CA ARG A 457 -11.86 18.76 18.65
C ARG A 457 -12.73 17.66 19.23
N LEU A 458 -12.36 17.19 20.42
CA LEU A 458 -13.06 16.13 21.12
C LEU A 458 -13.64 16.64 22.44
N GLU A 459 -14.84 16.17 22.76
CA GLU A 459 -15.45 16.37 24.06
C GLU A 459 -15.97 15.05 24.61
N ALA A 460 -15.84 14.85 25.92
CA ALA A 460 -16.36 13.68 26.62
C ALA A 460 -17.08 14.07 27.90
N CYS A 461 -18.06 13.26 28.26
CA CYS A 461 -18.84 13.40 29.47
C CYS A 461 -18.83 12.14 30.29
N ALA A 462 -18.66 12.23 31.61
CA ALA A 462 -18.78 11.12 32.52
C ALA A 462 -19.77 11.40 33.67
N ASP A 463 -20.39 10.34 34.15
CA ASP A 463 -21.34 10.36 35.25
C ASP A 463 -20.63 10.35 36.62
N ARG A 464 -21.42 10.27 37.71
CA ARG A 464 -20.90 10.21 39.10
C ARG A 464 -20.13 8.92 39.41
N LYS A 465 -20.25 7.89 38.58
CA LYS A 465 -19.51 6.62 38.70
C LYS A 465 -18.29 6.59 37.78
N ASN A 466 -17.94 7.73 37.19
CA ASN A 466 -16.85 7.86 36.22
C ASN A 466 -17.06 7.04 34.93
N LYS A 467 -18.30 6.65 34.62
CA LYS A 467 -18.64 5.99 33.35
C LYS A 467 -18.79 7.06 32.27
N LEU A 468 -18.16 6.86 31.09
CA LEU A 468 -18.34 7.69 29.92
C LEU A 468 -19.78 7.58 29.41
N THR A 469 -20.48 8.70 29.30
CA THR A 469 -21.89 8.79 28.92
C THR A 469 -22.12 9.62 27.66
N GLY A 470 -21.14 10.40 27.24
CA GLY A 470 -21.20 11.22 26.04
C GLY A 470 -19.85 11.43 25.40
N TRP A 471 -19.82 11.55 24.08
CA TRP A 471 -18.62 11.76 23.28
C TRP A 471 -18.91 12.57 22.02
N THR A 472 -18.06 13.54 21.70
CA THR A 472 -18.06 14.18 20.38
C THR A 472 -16.68 14.13 19.74
N HIS A 473 -16.65 14.01 18.42
CA HIS A 473 -15.44 14.19 17.63
C HIS A 473 -15.77 15.06 16.42
N ARG A 474 -15.23 16.26 16.38
CA ARG A 474 -15.38 17.24 15.31
C ARG A 474 -14.04 17.36 14.59
N ILE A 475 -14.02 17.09 13.29
CA ILE A 475 -12.80 17.14 12.47
C ILE A 475 -12.95 18.23 11.42
N ALA A 476 -12.08 19.24 11.43
CA ALA A 476 -11.88 20.15 10.32
C ALA A 476 -10.65 19.70 9.53
N SER A 477 -10.84 19.30 8.28
CA SER A 477 -9.73 18.79 7.47
C SER A 477 -9.81 19.16 6.01
N THR A 478 -8.66 19.20 5.35
CA THR A 478 -8.57 19.04 3.91
C THR A 478 -8.87 17.57 3.57
N SER A 479 -9.16 17.27 2.29
CA SER A 479 -9.49 15.89 1.92
C SER A 479 -8.65 15.40 0.75
N ARG A 480 -8.22 14.14 0.83
CA ARG A 480 -7.55 13.46 -0.30
C ARG A 480 -8.50 13.19 -1.49
N LEU A 481 -9.81 13.26 -1.27
CA LEU A 481 -10.82 13.13 -2.34
C LEU A 481 -11.09 14.44 -3.06
N ALA A 482 -10.53 15.55 -2.60
CA ALA A 482 -10.69 16.84 -3.27
C ALA A 482 -10.14 16.77 -4.71
N GLY A 483 -10.95 17.22 -5.66
CA GLY A 483 -10.66 17.16 -7.08
C GLY A 483 -10.85 15.79 -7.75
N ARG A 484 -11.18 14.74 -6.97
CA ARG A 484 -11.47 13.38 -7.47
C ARG A 484 -12.95 13.02 -7.30
N GLU A 485 -13.57 13.53 -6.24
CA GLU A 485 -14.96 13.29 -5.90
C GLU A 485 -15.68 14.62 -5.66
N PRO A 486 -17.02 14.64 -5.81
CA PRO A 486 -17.82 15.79 -5.43
C PRO A 486 -17.61 16.15 -3.95
N ARG A 487 -17.60 17.45 -3.61
CA ARG A 487 -17.35 17.97 -2.26
C ARG A 487 -18.20 17.29 -1.16
N ALA A 488 -19.44 16.96 -1.47
CA ALA A 488 -20.35 16.27 -0.55
C ALA A 488 -19.86 14.87 -0.11
N ARG A 489 -18.87 14.29 -0.81
CA ARG A 489 -18.28 12.98 -0.52
C ARG A 489 -16.88 13.04 0.12
N TRP A 490 -16.30 14.23 0.28
CA TRP A 490 -14.93 14.39 0.79
C TRP A 490 -14.72 13.80 2.18
N TRP A 491 -15.74 13.86 3.04
CA TRP A 491 -15.71 13.30 4.40
C TRP A 491 -15.43 11.80 4.44
N LEU A 492 -15.75 11.05 3.36
CA LEU A 492 -15.60 9.58 3.30
C LEU A 492 -14.16 9.09 3.50
N SER A 493 -13.19 9.94 3.26
CA SER A 493 -11.76 9.60 3.46
C SER A 493 -11.18 10.13 4.77
N GLU A 494 -11.94 10.95 5.51
CA GLU A 494 -11.41 11.68 6.65
C GLU A 494 -12.02 11.23 7.99
N MET A 495 -13.27 10.75 7.97
CA MET A 495 -13.97 10.31 9.16
C MET A 495 -14.90 9.13 8.87
N HIS A 496 -14.84 8.09 9.68
CA HIS A 496 -15.70 6.92 9.54
C HIS A 496 -16.76 6.89 10.65
N PRO A 497 -18.03 6.58 10.32
CA PRO A 497 -19.12 6.60 11.30
C PRO A 497 -18.96 5.57 12.41
N ASP A 498 -18.13 4.54 12.18
CA ASP A 498 -17.92 3.43 13.09
C ASP A 498 -16.55 3.48 13.81
N ASP A 499 -15.78 4.58 13.68
CA ASP A 499 -14.53 4.76 14.41
C ASP A 499 -14.78 4.75 15.94
N LEU A 500 -13.80 4.21 16.70
CA LEU A 500 -13.90 4.19 18.16
C LEU A 500 -14.09 5.61 18.71
N PRO A 501 -14.97 5.77 19.72
CA PRO A 501 -15.73 4.78 20.49
C PRO A 501 -17.19 4.58 20.02
N ALA A 502 -17.47 4.69 18.73
CA ALA A 502 -18.81 4.49 18.18
C ALA A 502 -19.40 3.12 18.55
N GLY A 503 -20.67 3.09 18.97
CA GLY A 503 -21.36 1.88 19.44
C GLY A 503 -20.95 1.43 20.85
N LEU A 504 -20.06 2.16 21.52
CA LEU A 504 -19.64 1.91 22.91
C LEU A 504 -20.19 2.97 23.88
N ILE A 505 -20.59 4.14 23.37
CA ILE A 505 -21.14 5.26 24.13
C ILE A 505 -22.51 5.62 23.54
N ASP A 506 -23.52 5.77 24.41
CA ASP A 506 -24.91 5.94 23.98
C ASP A 506 -25.20 7.33 23.37
N ASN A 507 -24.49 8.37 23.79
CA ASN A 507 -24.68 9.73 23.30
C ASN A 507 -23.42 10.21 22.58
N LEU A 508 -23.40 10.04 21.25
CA LEU A 508 -22.21 10.25 20.44
C LEU A 508 -22.52 11.14 19.23
N GLN A 509 -21.60 12.05 18.91
CA GLN A 509 -21.70 12.89 17.72
C GLN A 509 -20.36 12.93 16.97
N TYR A 510 -20.39 12.62 15.68
CA TYR A 510 -19.29 12.80 14.75
C TYR A 510 -19.67 13.81 13.68
N ALA A 511 -18.82 14.79 13.47
CA ALA A 511 -19.05 15.86 12.50
C ALA A 511 -17.77 16.24 11.76
N TRP A 512 -17.90 16.41 10.45
CA TRP A 512 -16.79 16.79 9.59
C TRP A 512 -17.00 18.16 8.97
N PHE A 513 -15.93 18.97 8.94
CA PHE A 513 -15.87 20.33 8.43
C PHE A 513 -14.85 20.41 7.31
N ALA A 514 -15.28 20.84 6.12
CA ALA A 514 -14.45 20.86 4.93
C ALA A 514 -13.51 22.08 4.92
N LEU A 515 -12.23 21.81 4.74
CA LEU A 515 -11.23 22.85 4.45
C LEU A 515 -10.79 22.76 2.98
N ASP A 516 -10.71 23.91 2.33
CA ASP A 516 -10.15 24.01 0.99
C ASP A 516 -8.63 24.16 1.07
N SER A 517 -7.94 23.52 0.14
CA SER A 517 -6.50 23.63 -0.02
C SER A 517 -6.11 23.34 -1.46
N THR A 518 -5.07 23.97 -1.93
CA THR A 518 -4.47 23.77 -3.25
C THR A 518 -3.26 22.84 -3.20
N LEU A 519 -2.77 22.47 -2.01
CA LEU A 519 -1.69 21.50 -1.87
C LEU A 519 -2.15 20.15 -2.43
N PRO A 520 -1.31 19.44 -3.20
CA PRO A 520 -1.58 18.07 -3.61
C PRO A 520 -1.77 17.17 -2.40
N ARG A 521 -2.78 16.32 -2.43
CA ARG A 521 -3.11 15.38 -1.35
C ARG A 521 -3.34 13.99 -1.89
N GLY A 522 -2.85 12.99 -1.17
CA GLY A 522 -2.95 11.59 -1.55
C GLY A 522 -3.24 10.66 -0.37
N SER A 523 -3.19 9.38 -0.68
CA SER A 523 -3.32 8.33 0.32
C SER A 523 -2.02 8.23 1.11
N TYR A 524 -2.10 8.29 2.43
CA TYR A 524 -1.00 8.02 3.34
C TYR A 524 -1.25 6.71 4.09
N ARG A 525 -0.20 6.00 4.55
CA ARG A 525 -0.33 4.73 5.29
C ARG A 525 -1.33 4.87 6.43
N ALA A 526 -2.31 3.97 6.49
CA ALA A 526 -3.48 3.99 7.37
C ALA A 526 -4.43 5.19 7.17
N SER A 527 -4.20 6.07 6.17
CA SER A 527 -5.08 7.21 5.82
C SER A 527 -5.49 8.03 7.06
N SER A 528 -6.79 8.33 7.23
CA SER A 528 -7.37 9.01 8.39
C SER A 528 -7.28 8.21 9.69
N HIS A 529 -7.20 6.87 9.63
CA HIS A 529 -7.14 6.05 10.85
C HIS A 529 -5.96 6.38 11.76
N ALA A 530 -4.78 6.67 11.20
CA ALA A 530 -3.61 7.02 12.00
C ALA A 530 -3.84 8.29 12.82
N VAL A 531 -4.42 9.32 12.20
CA VAL A 531 -4.64 10.62 12.86
C VAL A 531 -5.87 10.60 13.78
N ASN A 532 -6.94 9.88 13.37
CA ASN A 532 -8.13 9.72 14.19
C ASN A 532 -7.84 8.90 15.45
N ALA A 533 -7.06 7.81 15.32
CA ALA A 533 -6.61 7.01 16.45
C ALA A 533 -5.72 7.82 17.41
N PHE A 534 -4.77 8.59 16.88
CA PHE A 534 -3.93 9.46 17.70
C PHE A 534 -4.79 10.40 18.54
N ALA A 535 -5.70 11.16 17.93
CA ALA A 535 -6.54 12.11 18.65
C ALA A 535 -7.46 11.41 19.66
N THR A 536 -8.08 10.29 19.29
CA THR A 536 -9.00 9.53 20.15
C THR A 536 -8.26 8.92 21.34
N GLU A 537 -7.14 8.25 21.12
CA GLU A 537 -6.40 7.54 22.15
C GLU A 537 -5.68 8.47 23.13
N CYS A 538 -5.12 9.59 22.64
CA CYS A 538 -4.58 10.64 23.50
C CYS A 538 -5.70 11.27 24.37
N PHE A 539 -6.86 11.52 23.78
CA PHE A 539 -7.99 12.07 24.55
C PHE A 539 -8.54 11.09 25.59
N ILE A 540 -8.55 9.79 25.31
CA ILE A 540 -8.91 8.77 26.31
C ILE A 540 -7.93 8.80 27.50
N ASP A 541 -6.62 9.00 27.26
CA ASP A 541 -5.63 9.14 28.34
C ASP A 541 -5.86 10.41 29.18
N GLU A 542 -6.17 11.56 28.54
CA GLU A 542 -6.49 12.78 29.26
C GLU A 542 -7.76 12.62 30.12
N VAL A 543 -8.77 11.94 29.58
CA VAL A 543 -10.00 11.63 30.32
C VAL A 543 -9.70 10.69 31.49
N ALA A 544 -8.89 9.65 31.31
CA ALA A 544 -8.49 8.73 32.36
C ALA A 544 -7.77 9.48 33.49
N HIS A 545 -6.81 10.33 33.13
CA HIS A 545 -6.10 11.17 34.09
C HIS A 545 -7.06 12.10 34.86
N GLY A 546 -7.96 12.79 34.17
CA GLY A 546 -8.94 13.68 34.80
C GLY A 546 -9.94 12.98 35.71
N LEU A 547 -10.28 11.72 35.39
CA LEU A 547 -11.11 10.86 36.23
C LEU A 547 -10.33 10.18 37.36
N LYS A 548 -8.99 10.31 37.39
CA LYS A 548 -8.08 9.59 38.30
C LYS A 548 -8.25 8.07 38.18
N GLN A 549 -8.43 7.60 36.96
CA GLN A 549 -8.54 6.19 36.61
C GLN A 549 -7.28 5.71 35.86
N ASP A 550 -6.98 4.44 35.99
CA ASP A 550 -5.96 3.80 35.18
C ASP A 550 -6.40 3.74 33.71
N ALA A 551 -5.50 4.11 32.79
CA ALA A 551 -5.81 4.23 31.35
C ALA A 551 -6.19 2.89 30.72
N LEU A 552 -5.59 1.76 31.15
CA LEU A 552 -5.98 0.42 30.72
C LEU A 552 -7.36 0.06 31.22
N LYS A 553 -7.66 0.30 32.50
CA LYS A 553 -8.97 -0.01 33.08
C LYS A 553 -10.09 0.78 32.43
N LEU A 554 -9.86 2.07 32.11
CA LEU A 554 -10.85 2.87 31.40
C LEU A 554 -11.16 2.30 30.02
N ARG A 555 -10.13 1.90 29.23
CA ARG A 555 -10.31 1.30 27.90
C ARG A 555 -11.05 -0.04 27.98
N LEU A 556 -10.66 -0.91 28.91
CA LEU A 556 -11.34 -2.19 29.10
C LEU A 556 -12.79 -2.02 29.53
N ALA A 557 -13.08 -1.04 30.42
CA ALA A 557 -14.44 -0.71 30.83
C ALA A 557 -15.27 -0.14 29.65
N LEU A 558 -14.66 0.65 28.77
CA LEU A 558 -15.30 1.18 27.57
C LEU A 558 -15.63 0.07 26.56
N LEU A 559 -14.71 -0.85 26.30
CA LEU A 559 -14.91 -2.00 25.43
C LEU A 559 -15.97 -2.97 25.98
N GLY A 560 -16.01 -3.11 27.32
CA GLY A 560 -17.01 -3.91 28.03
C GLY A 560 -16.91 -5.41 27.77
N GLU A 561 -18.00 -6.14 28.03
CA GLU A 561 -18.07 -7.57 27.75
C GLU A 561 -17.87 -7.88 26.27
N PRO A 562 -17.23 -9.02 25.92
CA PRO A 562 -16.99 -9.42 24.55
C PRO A 562 -18.29 -9.42 23.70
N ARG A 563 -18.30 -8.62 22.66
CA ARG A 563 -19.44 -8.51 21.73
C ARG A 563 -18.99 -8.12 20.34
N LYS A 564 -19.84 -8.39 19.35
CA LYS A 564 -19.61 -8.00 17.96
C LYS A 564 -20.43 -6.77 17.63
N LEU A 565 -19.77 -5.71 17.21
CA LEU A 565 -20.39 -4.47 16.74
C LEU A 565 -20.33 -4.42 15.21
N SER A 566 -21.40 -3.95 14.58
CA SER A 566 -21.39 -3.72 13.13
C SER A 566 -20.36 -2.64 12.81
N TYR A 567 -19.48 -2.93 11.87
CA TYR A 567 -18.46 -2.01 11.40
C TYR A 567 -18.52 -1.95 9.87
N ARG A 568 -18.81 -0.77 9.31
CA ARG A 568 -19.02 -0.55 7.87
C ARG A 568 -17.91 0.28 7.21
N GLY A 569 -16.93 0.72 8.01
CA GLY A 569 -15.78 1.45 7.53
C GLY A 569 -14.70 0.54 6.95
N HIS A 570 -13.46 0.98 6.99
CA HIS A 570 -12.32 0.29 6.39
C HIS A 570 -11.82 -0.94 7.16
N GLY A 571 -12.54 -1.45 8.12
CA GLY A 571 -12.06 -2.57 8.95
C GLY A 571 -12.74 -3.90 8.67
N GLY A 572 -13.67 -3.94 7.73
CA GLY A 572 -14.52 -5.11 7.52
C GLY A 572 -15.86 -4.99 8.24
N PRO A 573 -16.74 -6.01 8.18
CA PRO A 573 -18.13 -5.84 8.59
C PRO A 573 -18.36 -5.83 10.12
N VAL A 574 -17.38 -6.26 10.93
CA VAL A 574 -17.55 -6.50 12.37
C VAL A 574 -16.30 -6.12 13.15
N LEU A 575 -16.48 -5.33 14.21
CA LEU A 575 -15.54 -5.14 15.29
C LEU A 575 -15.87 -6.13 16.44
N ASP A 576 -14.94 -6.95 16.83
CA ASP A 576 -15.03 -7.83 18.00
C ASP A 576 -14.32 -7.17 19.19
N THR A 577 -15.09 -6.69 20.18
CA THR A 577 -14.53 -5.99 21.34
C THR A 577 -13.69 -6.90 22.22
N GLY A 578 -14.00 -8.20 22.26
CA GLY A 578 -13.21 -9.19 23.00
C GLY A 578 -11.80 -9.37 22.42
N ARG A 579 -11.68 -9.41 21.10
CA ARG A 579 -10.36 -9.45 20.43
C ARG A 579 -9.57 -8.17 20.66
N LEU A 580 -10.21 -7.01 20.61
CA LEU A 580 -9.54 -5.73 20.88
C LEU A 580 -9.08 -5.63 22.34
N SER A 581 -9.93 -6.04 23.29
CA SER A 581 -9.57 -6.12 24.71
C SER A 581 -8.40 -7.09 24.94
N TRP A 582 -8.38 -8.23 24.22
CA TRP A 582 -7.33 -9.22 24.35
C TRP A 582 -5.96 -8.69 23.89
N VAL A 583 -5.87 -8.05 22.72
CA VAL A 583 -4.60 -7.49 22.24
C VAL A 583 -4.13 -6.33 23.12
N LEU A 584 -5.07 -5.53 23.66
CA LEU A 584 -4.77 -4.47 24.61
C LEU A 584 -4.17 -5.00 25.90
N GLN A 585 -4.79 -6.03 26.49
CA GLN A 585 -4.28 -6.68 27.69
C GLN A 585 -2.92 -7.33 27.45
N LEU A 586 -2.73 -7.99 26.29
CA LEU A 586 -1.46 -8.61 25.92
C LEU A 586 -0.32 -7.59 25.87
N ALA A 587 -0.54 -6.42 25.25
CA ALA A 587 0.47 -5.35 25.21
C ALA A 587 0.76 -4.79 26.61
N ALA A 588 -0.27 -4.59 27.43
CA ALA A 588 -0.13 -4.11 28.81
C ALA A 588 0.63 -5.10 29.69
N ASP A 589 0.36 -6.39 29.59
CA ASP A 589 1.08 -7.43 30.35
C ASP A 589 2.55 -7.52 29.94
N ALA A 590 2.81 -7.47 28.63
CA ALA A 590 4.17 -7.58 28.08
C ALA A 590 5.07 -6.41 28.47
N ILE A 591 4.53 -5.17 28.53
CA ILE A 591 5.31 -4.02 29.02
C ILE A 591 5.41 -3.97 30.55
N GLY A 592 4.63 -4.75 31.25
CA GLY A 592 4.58 -4.74 32.72
C GLY A 592 3.77 -3.58 33.30
N TRP A 593 2.66 -3.19 32.66
CA TRP A 593 1.80 -2.06 33.02
C TRP A 593 1.42 -2.00 34.51
N SER A 594 1.17 -3.15 35.13
CA SER A 594 0.77 -3.27 36.54
C SER A 594 1.94 -3.24 37.55
N LYS A 595 3.20 -3.23 37.06
CA LYS A 595 4.39 -3.22 37.92
C LYS A 595 4.74 -1.80 38.37
N PRO A 596 5.49 -1.62 39.46
CA PRO A 596 6.04 -0.30 39.78
C PRO A 596 6.92 0.21 38.63
N HIS A 597 6.69 1.45 38.24
CA HIS A 597 7.47 2.07 37.16
C HIS A 597 8.74 2.72 37.71
N PRO A 598 9.86 2.74 36.97
CA PRO A 598 11.06 3.46 37.34
C PRO A 598 10.76 4.96 37.52
N HIS A 599 11.45 5.60 38.49
CA HIS A 599 11.29 7.04 38.71
C HIS A 599 11.65 7.84 37.44
N GLY A 600 10.81 8.78 37.05
CA GLY A 600 11.00 9.59 35.85
C GLY A 600 10.57 8.93 34.54
N HIS A 601 10.06 7.70 34.57
CA HIS A 601 9.49 7.03 33.41
C HIS A 601 7.98 7.27 33.31
N GLY A 602 7.50 7.41 32.08
CA GLY A 602 6.09 7.42 31.72
C GLY A 602 5.74 6.22 30.86
N PHE A 603 4.49 5.79 30.94
CA PHE A 603 3.95 4.69 30.15
C PHE A 603 2.75 5.16 29.35
N GLY A 604 2.69 4.82 28.06
CA GLY A 604 1.57 5.07 27.17
C GLY A 604 0.98 3.79 26.62
N LEU A 605 -0.32 3.77 26.40
CA LEU A 605 -1.06 2.61 25.88
C LEU A 605 -2.12 3.08 24.89
N ALA A 606 -2.22 2.43 23.73
CA ALA A 606 -3.21 2.70 22.73
C ALA A 606 -3.71 1.42 22.05
N CYS A 607 -4.94 1.41 21.55
CA CYS A 607 -5.47 0.33 20.74
C CYS A 607 -6.32 0.85 19.58
N HIS A 608 -6.35 0.09 18.48
CA HIS A 608 -7.15 0.45 17.32
C HIS A 608 -7.60 -0.77 16.54
N PHE A 609 -8.69 -0.60 15.79
CA PHE A 609 -9.22 -1.56 14.85
C PHE A 609 -9.41 -0.91 13.49
N THR A 610 -8.77 -1.45 12.47
CA THR A 610 -8.98 -1.04 11.07
C THR A 610 -8.51 -2.12 10.09
N PHE A 611 -9.06 -2.16 8.88
CA PHE A 611 -8.71 -3.11 7.83
C PHE A 611 -8.73 -4.59 8.28
N GLY A 612 -9.64 -4.94 9.20
CA GLY A 612 -9.76 -6.28 9.78
C GLY A 612 -8.68 -6.63 10.80
N GLY A 613 -7.74 -5.73 11.07
CA GLY A 613 -6.65 -5.91 12.03
C GLY A 613 -6.97 -5.31 13.40
N TYR A 614 -6.56 -6.00 14.45
CA TYR A 614 -6.62 -5.55 15.84
C TYR A 614 -5.21 -5.27 16.30
N VAL A 615 -4.95 -4.07 16.83
CA VAL A 615 -3.61 -3.67 17.27
C VAL A 615 -3.67 -2.96 18.60
N ALA A 616 -2.68 -3.19 19.44
CA ALA A 616 -2.39 -2.39 20.61
C ALA A 616 -0.88 -2.15 20.70
N HIS A 617 -0.52 -0.98 21.20
CA HIS A 617 0.86 -0.64 21.51
C HIS A 617 0.96 -0.16 22.95
N ALA A 618 2.03 -0.57 23.61
CA ALA A 618 2.43 -0.04 24.90
C ALA A 618 3.88 0.47 24.81
N VAL A 619 4.14 1.66 25.36
CA VAL A 619 5.43 2.34 25.26
C VAL A 619 5.90 2.78 26.63
N GLU A 620 7.18 2.53 26.94
CA GLU A 620 7.88 3.08 28.11
C GLU A 620 8.83 4.17 27.63
N MET A 621 8.78 5.35 28.26
CA MET A 621 9.59 6.49 27.90
C MET A 621 10.02 7.31 29.11
N SER A 622 11.08 8.11 28.97
CA SER A 622 11.50 9.12 29.95
C SER A 622 11.94 10.40 29.27
N MET A 623 12.10 11.46 30.07
CA MET A 623 12.68 12.73 29.61
C MET A 623 14.07 12.91 30.20
N GLU A 624 15.08 13.09 29.33
CA GLU A 624 16.45 13.48 29.69
C GLU A 624 16.64 14.95 29.28
N GLY A 625 16.37 15.87 30.18
CA GLY A 625 16.25 17.29 29.84
C GLY A 625 15.11 17.53 28.87
N ALA A 626 15.41 18.03 27.66
CA ALA A 626 14.44 18.20 26.56
C ALA A 626 14.33 16.99 25.60
N ARG A 627 15.12 15.94 25.83
CA ARG A 627 15.18 14.76 24.96
C ARG A 627 14.23 13.69 25.46
N LEU A 628 13.31 13.27 24.57
CA LEU A 628 12.49 12.08 24.79
C LEU A 628 13.33 10.83 24.53
N VAL A 629 13.36 9.91 25.48
CA VAL A 629 14.02 8.59 25.37
C VAL A 629 12.96 7.51 25.43
N ILE A 630 12.89 6.68 24.39
CA ILE A 630 12.02 5.50 24.33
C ILE A 630 12.83 4.30 24.80
N HIS A 631 12.38 3.65 25.87
CA HIS A 631 13.06 2.50 26.49
C HIS A 631 12.53 1.17 25.97
N ASN A 632 11.20 1.07 25.82
CA ASN A 632 10.57 -0.17 25.40
C ASN A 632 9.30 0.12 24.60
N VAL A 633 9.03 -0.70 23.57
CA VAL A 633 7.81 -0.67 22.75
C VAL A 633 7.33 -2.10 22.56
N VAL A 634 6.07 -2.33 22.88
CA VAL A 634 5.39 -3.61 22.68
C VAL A 634 4.23 -3.43 21.71
#